data_04b11b53c694454c007f90bc0c1bc371
#
_entry.id   04b11b53c694454c007f90bc0c1bc371
#
_cell.length_a   1.000
_cell.length_b   1.000
_cell.length_c   1.000
_cell.angle_alpha   90.00
_cell.angle_beta   90.00
_cell.angle_gamma   90.00
#
_symmetry.space_group_name_H-M   'P 1'
#
loop_
_entity.id
_entity.type
_entity.pdbx_description
1 polymer ?
#
loop_
_entity_poly.entity_id
_entity_poly.type
_entity_poly.pdbx_seq_one_letter_code
_entity_poly.pdbx_strand_id
1 'polypeptide(L)'
;LQHRAYDWDFRTTPQPFTANRVHDWARGRLMGGSSCLNAMAHVRGHPDDFVPWAEAGGSQWSYDGLLDGFRRSEDFSGAESPERGRGGPMPVYLPDEDVSPVARAYMEAGRSLGVPDLGDHNGRELAGTAPNSLNIRNG
;
A
#
# COMPACT_ATOMS: atom_id res chain seq x y z
N LEU A 1 14.27 -12.48 5.20
CA LEU A 1 14.72 -11.94 3.89
C LEU A 1 15.89 -10.96 4.00
N GLN A 2 16.39 -10.70 5.18
CA GLN A 2 17.57 -9.85 5.41
C GLN A 2 18.85 -10.66 5.15
N HIS A 3 19.24 -10.72 3.89
CA HIS A 3 20.51 -11.36 3.53
C HIS A 3 21.46 -10.23 3.12
N ARG A 4 22.56 -10.05 3.86
CA ARG A 4 23.54 -8.95 3.65
C ARG A 4 24.06 -8.84 2.20
N ALA A 5 24.01 -9.91 1.42
CA ALA A 5 24.41 -9.89 0.01
C ALA A 5 23.48 -9.03 -0.87
N TYR A 6 22.19 -8.95 -0.52
CA TYR A 6 21.14 -8.31 -1.29
C TYR A 6 20.52 -7.10 -0.60
N ASP A 7 21.05 -6.71 0.57
CA ASP A 7 20.63 -5.58 1.37
C ASP A 7 21.78 -4.60 1.57
N TRP A 8 21.49 -3.31 1.59
CA TRP A 8 22.46 -2.27 1.95
C TRP A 8 22.79 -2.27 3.45
N ASP A 9 22.05 -3.02 4.27
CA ASP A 9 22.22 -3.14 5.73
C ASP A 9 22.23 -1.75 6.44
N PHE A 10 21.36 -0.85 6.00
CA PHE A 10 21.22 0.46 6.62
C PHE A 10 20.60 0.34 8.02
N ARG A 11 21.06 1.22 8.93
CA ARG A 11 20.52 1.35 10.26
C ARG A 11 20.24 2.80 10.58
N THR A 12 19.19 3.05 11.36
CA THR A 12 18.92 4.39 11.87
C THR A 12 19.94 4.78 12.92
N THR A 13 20.08 6.08 13.19
CA THR A 13 20.59 6.54 14.46
C THR A 13 19.61 6.14 15.58
N PRO A 14 20.04 6.11 16.86
CA PRO A 14 19.12 5.90 17.97
C PRO A 14 17.91 6.83 17.90
N GLN A 15 16.72 6.29 18.02
CA GLN A 15 15.46 7.04 17.91
C GLN A 15 14.88 7.32 19.31
N PRO A 16 14.89 8.56 19.80
CA PRO A 16 14.50 8.89 21.19
C PRO A 16 13.07 8.43 21.53
N PHE A 17 12.13 8.57 20.59
CA PHE A 17 10.73 8.22 20.80
C PHE A 17 10.44 6.71 20.73
N THR A 18 11.44 5.88 20.44
CA THR A 18 11.36 4.41 20.48
C THR A 18 12.35 3.82 21.50
N ALA A 19 12.49 4.46 22.64
CA ALA A 19 13.42 4.06 23.71
C ALA A 19 14.88 3.97 23.22
N ASN A 20 15.32 4.89 22.41
CA ASN A 20 16.65 4.95 21.79
C ASN A 20 17.03 3.70 20.98
N ARG A 21 16.06 2.99 20.43
CA ARG A 21 16.34 1.83 19.57
C ARG A 21 16.99 2.26 18.26
N VAL A 22 17.89 1.43 17.81
CA VAL A 22 18.41 1.43 16.43
C VAL A 22 17.58 0.45 15.62
N HIS A 23 16.97 0.92 14.54
CA HIS A 23 16.13 0.09 13.66
C HIS A 23 16.92 -0.30 12.42
N ASP A 24 16.81 -1.58 12.04
CA ASP A 24 17.27 -2.05 10.73
C ASP A 24 16.37 -1.46 9.64
N TRP A 25 17.00 -0.95 8.57
CA TRP A 25 16.29 -0.24 7.50
C TRP A 25 16.61 -0.88 6.15
N ALA A 26 16.03 -2.05 5.93
CA ALA A 26 16.28 -2.86 4.75
C ALA A 26 16.06 -2.09 3.44
N ARG A 27 17.04 -2.13 2.54
CA ARG A 27 16.99 -1.57 1.19
C ARG A 27 17.68 -2.49 0.21
N GLY A 28 16.98 -2.82 -0.88
CA GLY A 28 17.48 -3.77 -1.86
C GLY A 28 18.75 -3.30 -2.58
N ARG A 29 19.77 -4.15 -2.57
CA ARG A 29 21.05 -4.00 -3.24
C ARG A 29 21.18 -4.99 -4.40
N LEU A 30 20.24 -4.88 -5.35
CA LEU A 30 20.16 -5.77 -6.51
C LEU A 30 19.35 -5.10 -7.64
N MET A 31 19.31 -5.71 -8.82
CA MET A 31 18.44 -5.24 -9.91
C MET A 31 16.98 -5.26 -9.46
N GLY A 32 16.27 -4.15 -9.66
CA GLY A 32 14.95 -3.92 -9.12
C GLY A 32 14.93 -3.22 -7.74
N GLY A 33 16.08 -3.15 -7.05
CA GLY A 33 16.20 -2.43 -5.77
C GLY A 33 15.26 -2.98 -4.69
N SER A 34 14.66 -2.10 -3.90
CA SER A 34 13.78 -2.48 -2.80
C SER A 34 12.46 -3.13 -3.22
N SER A 35 12.08 -3.07 -4.51
CA SER A 35 10.92 -3.82 -4.99
C SER A 35 11.09 -5.34 -4.88
N CYS A 36 12.35 -5.82 -4.81
CA CYS A 36 12.65 -7.24 -4.59
C CYS A 36 12.62 -7.66 -3.11
N LEU A 37 12.46 -6.72 -2.18
CA LEU A 37 12.47 -6.98 -0.73
C LEU A 37 11.16 -6.57 -0.04
N ASN A 38 10.30 -5.80 -0.71
CA ASN A 38 9.04 -5.31 -0.13
C ASN A 38 7.97 -6.41 -0.05
N ALA A 39 6.87 -6.12 0.62
CA ALA A 39 5.72 -7.02 0.72
C ALA A 39 4.74 -6.91 -0.46
N MET A 40 5.10 -6.16 -1.48
CA MET A 40 4.30 -5.91 -2.70
C MET A 40 2.90 -5.34 -2.44
N ALA A 41 2.61 -4.87 -1.23
CA ALA A 41 1.34 -4.23 -0.91
C ALA A 41 1.23 -2.89 -1.67
N HIS A 42 0.13 -2.73 -2.41
CA HIS A 42 -0.20 -1.49 -3.10
C HIS A 42 -1.24 -0.74 -2.29
N VAL A 43 -0.82 0.33 -1.63
CA VAL A 43 -1.66 1.14 -0.76
C VAL A 43 -1.46 2.61 -1.11
N ARG A 44 -2.57 3.34 -1.26
CA ARG A 44 -2.58 4.81 -1.35
C ARG A 44 -2.79 5.40 0.04
N GLY A 45 -2.43 6.68 0.23
CA GLY A 45 -2.75 7.40 1.46
C GLY A 45 -4.24 7.73 1.55
N HIS A 46 -4.74 7.97 2.77
CA HIS A 46 -6.06 8.54 3.00
C HIS A 46 -6.15 9.95 2.40
N PRO A 47 -7.30 10.42 1.91
CA PRO A 47 -7.44 11.79 1.41
C PRO A 47 -6.90 12.87 2.36
N ASP A 48 -7.07 12.70 3.67
CA ASP A 48 -6.58 13.66 4.67
C ASP A 48 -5.04 13.72 4.76
N ASP A 49 -4.33 12.66 4.38
CA ASP A 49 -2.86 12.66 4.34
C ASP A 49 -2.30 13.68 3.33
N PHE A 50 -3.12 14.06 2.34
CA PHE A 50 -2.75 15.02 1.30
C PHE A 50 -3.13 16.46 1.63
N VAL A 51 -3.90 16.71 2.70
CA VAL A 51 -4.30 18.07 3.10
C VAL A 51 -3.09 18.96 3.36
N PRO A 52 -2.09 18.56 4.17
CA PRO A 52 -0.89 19.38 4.38
C PRO A 52 -0.08 19.61 3.11
N TRP A 53 -0.12 18.65 2.17
CA TRP A 53 0.57 18.79 0.89
C TRP A 53 -0.12 19.84 0.00
N ALA A 54 -1.46 19.83 -0.03
CA ALA A 54 -2.24 20.82 -0.75
C ALA A 54 -2.08 22.23 -0.16
N GLU A 55 -2.01 22.35 1.16
CA GLU A 55 -1.76 23.62 1.85
C GLU A 55 -0.37 24.19 1.50
N ALA A 56 0.65 23.35 1.44
CA ALA A 56 2.02 23.76 1.14
C ALA A 56 2.28 23.97 -0.36
N GLY A 57 1.71 23.12 -1.21
CA GLY A 57 2.06 23.02 -2.63
C GLY A 57 0.95 23.44 -3.60
N GLY A 58 -0.27 23.68 -3.12
CA GLY A 58 -1.44 24.01 -3.95
C GLY A 58 -2.33 22.78 -4.25
N SER A 59 -3.51 23.04 -4.82
CA SER A 59 -4.57 22.01 -5.00
C SER A 59 -4.17 20.80 -5.85
N GLN A 60 -3.16 20.94 -6.73
CA GLN A 60 -2.63 19.82 -7.50
C GLN A 60 -1.99 18.72 -6.63
N TRP A 61 -1.70 19.00 -5.35
CA TRP A 61 -1.17 18.07 -4.38
C TRP A 61 -2.26 17.51 -3.43
N SER A 62 -3.53 17.91 -3.62
CA SER A 62 -4.64 17.26 -2.94
C SER A 62 -4.85 15.84 -3.45
N TYR A 63 -5.60 15.02 -2.71
CA TYR A 63 -5.98 13.68 -3.16
C TYR A 63 -6.64 13.73 -4.56
N ASP A 64 -7.59 14.63 -4.77
CA ASP A 64 -8.27 14.78 -6.07
C ASP A 64 -7.32 15.27 -7.17
N GLY A 65 -6.38 16.15 -6.85
CA GLY A 65 -5.36 16.61 -7.79
C GLY A 65 -4.40 15.50 -8.23
N LEU A 66 -4.14 14.53 -7.36
CA LEU A 66 -3.26 13.39 -7.62
C LEU A 66 -3.98 12.16 -8.20
N LEU A 67 -5.31 12.09 -8.09
CA LEU A 67 -6.10 10.91 -8.44
C LEU A 67 -5.88 10.46 -9.88
N ASP A 68 -5.83 11.38 -10.83
CA ASP A 68 -5.55 11.05 -12.24
C ASP A 68 -4.16 10.45 -12.42
N GLY A 69 -3.17 10.90 -11.64
CA GLY A 69 -1.84 10.31 -11.60
C GLY A 69 -1.86 8.88 -11.08
N PHE A 70 -2.57 8.63 -10.00
CA PHE A 70 -2.76 7.28 -9.44
C PHE A 70 -3.43 6.35 -10.44
N ARG A 71 -4.50 6.78 -11.07
CA ARG A 71 -5.23 5.99 -12.09
C ARG A 71 -4.36 5.66 -13.29
N ARG A 72 -3.59 6.62 -13.82
CA ARG A 72 -2.70 6.38 -14.96
C ARG A 72 -1.53 5.47 -14.64
N SER A 73 -1.12 5.40 -13.39
CA SER A 73 0.04 4.58 -12.98
C SER A 73 -0.29 3.09 -12.86
N GLU A 74 -1.55 2.69 -12.69
CA GLU A 74 -1.92 1.32 -12.39
C GLU A 74 -2.73 0.63 -13.50
N ASP A 75 -2.63 -0.70 -13.50
CA ASP A 75 -3.50 -1.62 -14.26
C ASP A 75 -4.21 -2.53 -13.25
N PHE A 76 -5.35 -2.05 -12.73
CA PHE A 76 -6.09 -2.72 -11.68
C PHE A 76 -6.94 -3.86 -12.22
N SER A 77 -6.82 -5.05 -11.64
CA SER A 77 -7.53 -6.25 -12.07
C SER A 77 -8.91 -6.46 -11.42
N GLY A 78 -9.22 -5.71 -10.35
CA GLY A 78 -10.49 -5.84 -9.63
C GLY A 78 -11.68 -5.17 -10.34
N ALA A 79 -12.80 -4.99 -9.63
CA ALA A 79 -13.98 -4.33 -10.15
C ALA A 79 -13.70 -2.87 -10.55
N GLU A 80 -14.48 -2.35 -11.50
CA GLU A 80 -14.38 -0.93 -11.87
C GLU A 80 -14.73 -0.02 -10.70
N SER A 81 -13.94 1.03 -10.53
CA SER A 81 -14.12 2.04 -9.49
C SER A 81 -13.64 3.38 -10.02
N PRO A 82 -14.25 4.49 -9.63
CA PRO A 82 -13.80 5.83 -10.02
C PRO A 82 -12.40 6.16 -9.48
N GLU A 83 -11.97 5.52 -8.42
CA GLU A 83 -10.64 5.70 -7.83
C GLU A 83 -9.56 4.84 -8.50
N ARG A 84 -9.94 3.77 -9.22
CA ARG A 84 -8.98 2.81 -9.78
C ARG A 84 -8.73 3.05 -11.28
N GLY A 85 -7.54 2.72 -11.74
CA GLY A 85 -7.12 2.84 -13.13
C GLY A 85 -6.89 1.52 -13.83
N ARG A 86 -6.90 1.53 -15.16
CA ARG A 86 -6.61 0.36 -16.01
C ARG A 86 -5.65 0.75 -17.13
N GLY A 87 -4.88 -0.23 -17.57
CA GLY A 87 -3.94 -0.07 -18.69
C GLY A 87 -2.67 0.72 -18.36
N GLY A 88 -2.44 1.06 -17.08
CA GLY A 88 -1.20 1.69 -16.65
C GLY A 88 -0.04 0.69 -16.54
N PRO A 89 1.18 1.18 -16.31
CA PRO A 89 2.38 0.33 -16.34
C PRO A 89 2.50 -0.60 -15.13
N MET A 90 1.86 -0.29 -13.99
CA MET A 90 1.96 -1.08 -12.76
C MET A 90 0.78 -2.02 -12.65
N PRO A 91 0.97 -3.34 -12.75
CA PRO A 91 -0.09 -4.29 -12.48
C PRO A 91 -0.47 -4.24 -11.00
N VAL A 92 -1.77 -4.16 -10.72
CA VAL A 92 -2.31 -4.19 -9.35
C VAL A 92 -3.39 -5.24 -9.27
N TYR A 93 -3.11 -6.27 -8.50
CA TYR A 93 -3.99 -7.41 -8.27
C TYR A 93 -4.71 -7.24 -6.92
N LEU A 94 -6.02 -7.41 -6.93
CA LEU A 94 -6.83 -7.52 -5.70
C LEU A 94 -7.13 -8.99 -5.46
N PRO A 95 -6.58 -9.61 -4.39
CA PRO A 95 -6.90 -10.99 -4.06
C PRO A 95 -8.38 -11.14 -3.72
N ASP A 96 -9.00 -12.19 -4.25
CA ASP A 96 -10.37 -12.58 -3.92
C ASP A 96 -10.36 -14.05 -3.46
N GLU A 97 -10.26 -14.99 -4.38
CA GLU A 97 -10.24 -16.42 -4.03
C GLU A 97 -8.96 -16.84 -3.31
N ASP A 98 -7.85 -16.15 -3.56
CA ASP A 98 -6.52 -16.44 -2.99
C ASP A 98 -6.30 -15.89 -1.58
N VAL A 99 -7.29 -15.22 -0.98
CA VAL A 99 -7.19 -14.75 0.41
C VAL A 99 -7.10 -15.94 1.35
N SER A 100 -6.06 -15.96 2.19
CA SER A 100 -5.84 -17.07 3.12
C SER A 100 -7.01 -17.27 4.09
N PRO A 101 -7.29 -18.51 4.54
CA PRO A 101 -8.36 -18.75 5.51
C PRO A 101 -8.23 -17.93 6.80
N VAL A 102 -7.00 -17.66 7.24
CA VAL A 102 -6.73 -16.83 8.43
C VAL A 102 -7.14 -15.38 8.19
N ALA A 103 -6.79 -14.82 7.03
CA ALA A 103 -7.18 -13.45 6.68
C ALA A 103 -8.70 -13.32 6.51
N ARG A 104 -9.36 -14.32 5.90
CA ARG A 104 -10.83 -14.35 5.80
C ARG A 104 -11.47 -14.37 7.19
N ALA A 105 -11.00 -15.23 8.10
CA ALA A 105 -11.50 -15.27 9.47
C ALA A 105 -11.29 -13.95 10.22
N TYR A 106 -10.16 -13.30 10.00
CA TYR A 106 -9.88 -11.98 10.60
C TYR A 106 -10.86 -10.90 10.08
N MET A 107 -11.08 -10.84 8.78
CA MET A 107 -12.06 -9.89 8.20
C MET A 107 -13.48 -10.17 8.69
N GLU A 108 -13.87 -11.46 8.80
CA GLU A 108 -15.18 -11.84 9.32
C GLU A 108 -15.35 -11.46 10.80
N ALA A 109 -14.32 -11.66 11.62
CA ALA A 109 -14.32 -11.18 13.00
C ALA A 109 -14.49 -9.65 13.07
N GLY A 110 -13.81 -8.90 12.19
CA GLY A 110 -14.01 -7.45 12.08
C GLY A 110 -15.45 -7.09 11.76
N ARG A 111 -16.05 -7.72 10.74
CA ARG A 111 -17.47 -7.51 10.37
C ARG A 111 -18.42 -7.81 11.53
N SER A 112 -18.18 -8.90 12.28
CA SER A 112 -19.01 -9.27 13.43
C SER A 112 -18.96 -8.25 14.57
N LEU A 113 -17.91 -7.43 14.63
CA LEU A 113 -17.74 -6.33 15.56
C LEU A 113 -18.23 -4.98 14.99
N GLY A 114 -18.83 -4.97 13.80
CA GLY A 114 -19.34 -3.76 13.16
C GLY A 114 -18.28 -2.96 12.39
N VAL A 115 -17.08 -3.52 12.14
CA VAL A 115 -16.07 -2.89 11.29
C VAL A 115 -16.55 -2.99 9.83
N PRO A 116 -16.58 -1.88 9.07
CA PRO A 116 -17.01 -1.88 7.68
C PRO A 116 -16.17 -2.82 6.80
N ASP A 117 -16.82 -3.50 5.85
CA ASP A 117 -16.15 -4.18 4.75
C ASP A 117 -16.03 -3.23 3.57
N LEU A 118 -14.80 -2.85 3.24
CA LEU A 118 -14.52 -1.87 2.18
C LEU A 118 -14.36 -2.53 0.81
N GLY A 119 -14.07 -3.84 0.78
CA GLY A 119 -13.72 -4.56 -0.44
C GLY A 119 -12.36 -4.15 -1.04
N ASP A 120 -11.99 -2.87 -0.97
CA ASP A 120 -10.71 -2.32 -1.44
C ASP A 120 -10.25 -1.16 -0.55
N HIS A 121 -9.00 -1.19 -0.10
CA HIS A 121 -8.39 -0.12 0.71
C HIS A 121 -7.89 1.08 -0.10
N ASN A 122 -7.98 1.08 -1.42
CA ASN A 122 -7.49 2.16 -2.26
C ASN A 122 -8.60 3.11 -2.74
N GLY A 123 -9.74 3.10 -2.06
CA GLY A 123 -10.80 4.10 -2.19
C GLY A 123 -10.57 5.32 -1.31
N ARG A 124 -11.64 6.05 -1.03
CA ARG A 124 -11.62 7.23 -0.16
C ARG A 124 -11.73 6.88 1.32
N GLU A 125 -12.32 5.74 1.64
CA GLU A 125 -12.46 5.21 2.99
C GLU A 125 -11.40 4.15 3.24
N LEU A 126 -10.69 4.28 4.37
CA LEU A 126 -9.67 3.32 4.80
C LEU A 126 -10.01 2.68 6.15
N ALA A 127 -11.03 3.20 6.85
CA ALA A 127 -11.45 2.68 8.16
C ALA A 127 -12.36 1.47 8.01
N GLY A 128 -11.77 0.30 7.73
CA GLY A 128 -12.51 -0.93 7.54
C GLY A 128 -11.61 -2.13 7.29
N THR A 129 -12.21 -3.23 6.83
CA THR A 129 -11.51 -4.43 6.42
C THR A 129 -11.56 -4.61 4.91
N ALA A 130 -10.45 -4.98 4.31
CA ALA A 130 -10.36 -5.42 2.92
C ALA A 130 -9.09 -6.26 2.70
N PRO A 131 -9.00 -7.07 1.65
CA PRO A 131 -7.74 -7.62 1.20
C PRO A 131 -6.80 -6.50 0.75
N ASN A 132 -5.49 -6.64 1.00
CA ASN A 132 -4.52 -5.72 0.41
C ASN A 132 -4.40 -5.96 -1.09
N SER A 133 -4.49 -4.89 -1.87
CA SER A 133 -4.05 -4.92 -3.27
C SER A 133 -2.54 -5.17 -3.34
N LEU A 134 -2.12 -5.93 -4.34
CA LEU A 134 -0.72 -6.33 -4.52
C LEU A 134 -0.21 -5.91 -5.90
N ASN A 135 1.01 -5.39 -5.99
CA ASN A 135 1.66 -5.08 -7.26
C ASN A 135 2.38 -6.32 -7.84
N ILE A 136 1.61 -7.36 -8.11
CA ILE A 136 2.07 -8.65 -8.63
C ILE A 136 1.41 -8.91 -9.98
N ARG A 137 2.16 -9.53 -10.89
CA ARG A 137 1.66 -10.09 -12.16
C ARG A 137 2.06 -11.56 -12.25
N ASN A 138 1.08 -12.40 -12.48
CA ASN A 138 1.24 -13.86 -12.68
C ASN A 138 1.80 -14.60 -11.46
N GLY A 139 1.43 -14.19 -10.25
CA GLY A 139 1.64 -14.94 -9.01
C GLY A 139 3.07 -15.00 -8.54
#